data_b3aa861e2ca6ddc3a7f38cc08ef47c9e
#
_entry.id   b3aa861e2ca6ddc3a7f38cc08ef47c9e
#
_cell.length_a   1.000
_cell.length_b   1.000
_cell.length_c   1.000
_cell.angle_alpha   90.00
_cell.angle_beta   90.00
_cell.angle_gamma   90.00
#
_symmetry.space_group_name_H-M   'P 1'
#
loop_
_entity.id
_entity.type
_entity.pdbx_description
1 polymer ?
#
loop_
_entity_poly.entity_id
_entity_poly.type
_entity_poly.pdbx_seq_one_letter_code
_entity_poly.pdbx_strand_id
1 'polypeptide(L)'
;SASVGGQVGLYEPVHGSAPDIAGRGIANPIGAIRSGALMLSHSFDLHVEAEAIEKAVQQTLADGLRTADLAGREDDPVSTDEFAHAVAEAVA
;
A
#
# COMPACT_ATOMS: atom_id res chain seq x y z
N SER A 1 5.56 0.99 -6.48
CA SER A 1 5.43 0.44 -7.82
C SER A 1 5.66 -1.07 -7.84
N ALA A 2 5.37 -1.70 -8.95
CA ALA A 2 5.56 -3.12 -9.16
C ALA A 2 6.07 -3.35 -10.57
N SER A 3 6.79 -4.45 -10.77
CA SER A 3 7.21 -4.86 -12.10
C SER A 3 6.18 -5.81 -12.70
N VAL A 4 5.95 -5.67 -14.00
CA VAL A 4 4.99 -6.49 -14.73
C VAL A 4 5.72 -7.06 -15.95
N GLY A 5 5.62 -8.38 -16.16
CA GLY A 5 6.23 -9.05 -17.29
C GLY A 5 5.45 -10.29 -17.69
N GLY A 6 5.39 -10.56 -19.00
CA GLY A 6 4.67 -11.71 -19.53
C GLY A 6 3.17 -11.65 -19.25
N GLN A 7 2.51 -12.81 -19.27
CA GLN A 7 1.08 -12.92 -19.05
C GLN A 7 0.70 -12.92 -17.57
N VAL A 8 1.60 -13.41 -16.72
CA VAL A 8 1.34 -13.51 -15.29
C VAL A 8 1.88 -12.33 -14.52
N GLY A 9 2.98 -11.77 -14.95
CA GLY A 9 3.61 -10.67 -14.25
C GLY A 9 4.29 -11.11 -12.95
N LEU A 10 5.22 -10.29 -12.49
CA LEU A 10 5.89 -10.46 -11.22
C LEU A 10 5.57 -9.22 -10.36
N TYR A 11 4.86 -9.40 -9.27
CA TYR A 11 4.39 -8.30 -8.43
C TYR A 11 5.15 -8.30 -7.11
N GLU A 12 6.12 -7.38 -7.01
CA GLU A 12 6.92 -7.23 -5.80
C GLU A 12 6.88 -5.78 -5.33
N PRO A 13 6.78 -5.53 -4.01
CA PRO A 13 6.95 -4.18 -3.50
C PRO A 13 8.34 -3.64 -3.82
N VAL A 14 8.44 -2.35 -4.05
CA VAL A 14 9.71 -1.70 -4.42
C VAL A 14 10.71 -1.74 -3.29
N HIS A 15 10.25 -1.65 -2.05
CA HIS A 15 11.14 -1.67 -0.88
C HIS A 15 11.61 -3.09 -0.58
N GLY A 16 12.79 -3.20 0.02
CA GLY A 16 13.34 -4.47 0.48
C GLY A 16 12.66 -4.99 1.75
N SER A 17 13.23 -6.03 2.34
CA SER A 17 12.68 -6.69 3.52
C SER A 17 12.78 -5.86 4.81
N ALA A 18 13.62 -4.83 4.83
CA ALA A 18 13.82 -3.94 5.98
C ALA A 18 13.93 -4.70 7.32
N PRO A 19 14.96 -5.52 7.52
CA PRO A 19 15.04 -6.40 8.70
C PRO A 19 15.09 -5.66 10.03
N ASP A 20 15.55 -4.42 10.03
CA ASP A 20 15.63 -3.58 11.24
C ASP A 20 14.25 -3.20 11.79
N ILE A 21 13.21 -3.24 10.97
CA ILE A 21 11.84 -2.93 11.39
C ILE A 21 10.89 -4.11 11.26
N ALA A 22 11.39 -5.28 10.84
CA ALA A 22 10.56 -6.47 10.70
C ALA A 22 9.96 -6.87 12.05
N GLY A 23 8.66 -7.14 12.07
CA GLY A 23 7.95 -7.54 13.28
C GLY A 23 7.55 -6.40 14.21
N ARG A 24 7.95 -5.16 13.92
CA ARG A 24 7.62 -4.00 14.76
C ARG A 24 6.28 -3.35 14.42
N GLY A 25 5.65 -3.76 13.32
CA GLY A 25 4.35 -3.21 12.91
C GLY A 25 4.43 -1.76 12.44
N ILE A 26 5.58 -1.29 11.99
CA ILE A 26 5.79 0.10 11.56
C ILE A 26 6.07 0.24 10.08
N ALA A 27 6.19 -0.85 9.35
CA ALA A 27 6.47 -0.83 7.92
C ALA A 27 5.31 -0.19 7.14
N ASN A 28 5.66 0.54 6.08
CA ASN A 28 4.67 1.17 5.21
C ASN A 28 4.10 0.13 4.24
N PRO A 29 2.78 -0.15 4.29
CA PRO A 29 2.16 -1.16 3.43
C PRO A 29 1.79 -0.68 2.04
N ILE A 30 2.00 0.59 1.70
CA ILE A 30 1.52 1.18 0.43
C ILE A 30 2.07 0.44 -0.78
N GLY A 31 3.36 0.09 -0.77
CA GLY A 31 3.97 -0.64 -1.89
C GLY A 31 3.29 -1.98 -2.15
N ALA A 32 3.04 -2.74 -1.10
CA ALA A 32 2.36 -4.03 -1.23
C ALA A 32 0.91 -3.86 -1.70
N ILE A 33 0.21 -2.86 -1.18
CA ILE A 33 -1.19 -2.57 -1.57
C ILE A 33 -1.25 -2.20 -3.04
N ARG A 34 -0.34 -1.32 -3.51
CA ARG A 34 -0.30 -0.91 -4.92
C ARG A 34 0.12 -2.05 -5.84
N SER A 35 1.01 -2.92 -5.39
CA SER A 35 1.37 -4.12 -6.16
C SER A 35 0.16 -5.02 -6.36
N GLY A 36 -0.65 -5.21 -5.32
CA GLY A 36 -1.90 -5.96 -5.41
C GLY A 36 -2.88 -5.32 -6.38
N ALA A 37 -3.02 -4.00 -6.36
CA ALA A 37 -3.88 -3.28 -7.28
C ALA A 37 -3.43 -3.46 -8.74
N LEU A 38 -2.12 -3.39 -8.99
CA LEU A 38 -1.58 -3.64 -10.34
C LEU A 38 -1.86 -5.07 -10.80
N MET A 39 -1.76 -6.05 -9.91
CA MET A 39 -2.11 -7.43 -10.23
C MET A 39 -3.57 -7.57 -10.64
N LEU A 40 -4.48 -6.94 -9.90
CA LEU A 40 -5.90 -6.96 -10.25
C LEU A 40 -6.13 -6.35 -11.63
N SER A 41 -5.47 -5.24 -11.93
CA SER A 41 -5.64 -4.54 -13.20
C SER A 41 -5.06 -5.31 -14.37
N HIS A 42 -3.83 -5.81 -14.23
CA HIS A 42 -3.09 -6.39 -15.36
C HIS A 42 -3.32 -7.88 -15.56
N SER A 43 -3.42 -8.65 -14.48
CA SER A 43 -3.56 -10.12 -14.60
C SER A 43 -5.01 -10.58 -14.58
N PHE A 44 -5.90 -9.83 -13.93
CA PHE A 44 -7.30 -10.23 -13.77
C PHE A 44 -8.29 -9.26 -14.43
N ASP A 45 -7.80 -8.20 -15.06
CA ASP A 45 -8.64 -7.20 -15.77
C ASP A 45 -9.68 -6.54 -14.86
N LEU A 46 -9.38 -6.42 -13.57
CA LEU A 46 -10.27 -5.83 -12.57
C LEU A 46 -9.89 -4.35 -12.34
N HIS A 47 -10.10 -3.52 -13.38
CA HIS A 47 -9.65 -2.13 -13.38
C HIS A 47 -10.43 -1.24 -12.41
N VAL A 48 -11.73 -1.47 -12.26
CA VAL A 48 -12.57 -0.70 -11.34
C VAL A 48 -12.13 -0.94 -9.89
N GLU A 49 -11.89 -2.20 -9.55
CA GLU A 49 -11.44 -2.61 -8.21
C GLU A 49 -10.04 -2.06 -7.92
N ALA A 50 -9.14 -2.13 -8.90
CA ALA A 50 -7.79 -1.59 -8.75
C ALA A 50 -7.82 -0.07 -8.52
N GLU A 51 -8.65 0.64 -9.26
CA GLU A 51 -8.81 2.08 -9.10
C GLU A 51 -9.39 2.43 -7.73
N ALA A 52 -10.34 1.65 -7.24
CA ALA A 52 -10.91 1.86 -5.90
C ALA A 52 -9.85 1.72 -4.82
N ILE A 53 -8.95 0.76 -4.94
CA ILE A 53 -7.85 0.58 -3.99
C ILE A 53 -6.89 1.78 -4.05
N GLU A 54 -6.52 2.24 -5.23
CA GLU A 54 -5.62 3.39 -5.37
C GLU A 54 -6.25 4.66 -4.79
N LYS A 55 -7.52 4.89 -5.03
CA LYS A 55 -8.25 6.02 -4.44
C LYS A 55 -8.31 5.92 -2.92
N ALA A 56 -8.47 4.72 -2.38
CA ALA A 56 -8.50 4.50 -0.94
C ALA A 56 -7.15 4.83 -0.31
N VAL A 57 -6.04 4.47 -0.95
CA VAL A 57 -4.69 4.85 -0.49
C VAL A 57 -4.55 6.37 -0.48
N GLN A 58 -4.94 7.03 -1.56
CA GLN A 58 -4.87 8.47 -1.66
C GLN A 58 -5.74 9.15 -0.60
N GLN A 59 -6.93 8.64 -0.35
CA GLN A 59 -7.82 9.18 0.67
C GLN A 59 -7.23 9.03 2.07
N THR A 60 -6.64 7.87 2.36
CA THR A 60 -5.99 7.63 3.65
C THR A 60 -4.85 8.63 3.88
N LEU A 61 -4.04 8.88 2.85
CA LEU A 61 -2.99 9.89 2.92
C LEU A 61 -3.56 11.30 3.06
N ALA A 62 -4.64 11.62 2.34
CA ALA A 62 -5.30 12.92 2.44
C ALA A 62 -5.89 13.16 3.83
N ASP A 63 -6.32 12.11 4.51
CA ASP A 63 -6.82 12.18 5.88
C ASP A 63 -5.70 12.38 6.91
N GLY A 64 -4.45 12.39 6.47
CA GLY A 64 -3.30 12.69 7.32
C GLY A 64 -2.61 11.49 7.93
N LEU A 65 -3.03 10.27 7.61
CA LEU A 65 -2.38 9.07 8.15
C LEU A 65 -1.02 8.85 7.49
N ARG A 66 0.00 8.60 8.31
CA ARG A 66 1.36 8.36 7.84
C ARG A 66 1.99 7.27 8.69
N THR A 67 2.62 6.29 8.05
CA THR A 67 3.52 5.38 8.76
C THR A 67 4.82 6.12 9.08
N ALA A 68 5.65 5.54 9.95
CA ALA A 68 6.82 6.24 10.50
C ALA A 68 7.79 6.76 9.43
N ASP A 69 7.93 6.06 8.31
CA ASP A 69 8.81 6.46 7.21
C ASP A 69 8.35 7.71 6.47
N LEU A 70 7.03 8.00 6.50
CA LEU A 70 6.44 9.15 5.83
C LEU A 70 6.06 10.27 6.81
N ALA A 71 6.04 10.00 8.11
CA ALA A 71 5.62 10.96 9.11
C ALA A 71 6.63 12.10 9.23
N GLY A 72 6.10 13.33 9.29
CA GLY A 72 6.90 14.51 9.62
C GLY A 72 7.08 14.64 11.13
N ARG A 73 7.79 15.69 11.56
CA ARG A 73 8.09 15.93 12.98
C ARG A 73 6.86 16.11 13.84
N GLU A 74 5.80 16.67 13.26
CA GLU A 74 4.56 16.99 13.99
C GLU A 74 3.51 15.90 13.85
N ASP A 75 3.79 14.87 13.05
CA ASP A 75 2.85 13.79 12.83
C ASP A 75 3.04 12.69 13.87
N ASP A 76 1.92 12.15 14.36
CA ASP A 76 1.93 10.91 15.13
C ASP A 76 1.83 9.75 14.13
N PRO A 77 2.90 8.96 13.93
CA PRO A 77 2.84 7.88 12.96
C PRO A 77 1.85 6.80 13.40
N VAL A 78 1.17 6.21 12.41
CA VAL A 78 0.29 5.07 12.64
C VAL A 78 1.04 3.78 12.34
N SER A 79 0.55 2.68 12.88
CA SER A 79 1.13 1.36 12.62
C SER A 79 0.77 0.89 11.21
N THR A 80 1.48 -0.16 10.75
CA THR A 80 1.16 -0.85 9.50
C THR A 80 -0.30 -1.29 9.48
N ASP A 81 -0.75 -1.92 10.56
CA ASP A 81 -2.13 -2.43 10.66
C ASP A 81 -3.16 -1.31 10.67
N GLU A 82 -2.89 -0.22 11.37
CA GLU A 82 -3.78 0.94 11.39
C GLU A 82 -3.92 1.57 10.01
N PHE A 83 -2.81 1.71 9.29
CA PHE A 83 -2.83 2.25 7.94
C PHE A 83 -3.60 1.33 7.00
N ALA A 84 -3.29 0.04 7.02
CA ALA A 84 -3.97 -0.95 6.17
C ALA A 84 -5.47 -1.01 6.46
N HIS A 85 -5.85 -0.94 7.73
CA HIS A 85 -7.27 -0.93 8.13
C HIS A 85 -8.00 0.30 7.59
N ALA A 86 -7.36 1.47 7.66
CA ALA A 86 -7.93 2.71 7.14
C ALA A 86 -8.15 2.63 5.62
N VAL A 87 -7.20 2.05 4.89
CA VAL A 87 -7.34 1.83 3.45
C VAL A 87 -8.52 0.89 3.17
N ALA A 88 -8.62 -0.21 3.91
CA ALA A 88 -9.70 -1.18 3.75
C ALA A 88 -11.07 -0.53 3.98
N GLU A 89 -11.20 0.31 5.01
CA GLU A 89 -12.44 1.05 5.27
C GLU A 89 -12.77 2.04 4.14
N ALA A 90 -11.77 2.68 3.57
CA ALA A 90 -11.97 3.64 2.48
C ALA A 90 -12.41 2.98 1.17
N VAL A 91 -12.06 1.71 0.96
CA VAL A 91 -12.51 0.92 -0.20
C VAL A 91 -13.99 0.56 -0.07
N ALA A 92 -14.44 0.28 1.12
CA ALA A 92 -15.80 -0.22 1.38
C ALA A 92 -16.90 0.80 1.04
#